data_1dadbf38620545f4a1a04ad4a4d3a291
#
_entry.id   1dadbf38620545f4a1a04ad4a4d3a291
#
_cell.length_a   1.000
_cell.length_b   1.000
_cell.length_c   1.000
_cell.angle_alpha   90.00
_cell.angle_beta   90.00
_cell.angle_gamma   90.00
#
_symmetry.space_group_name_H-M   'P 1'
#
loop_
_entity.id
_entity.type
_entity.pdbx_description
1 polymer ?
#
loop_
_entity_poly.entity_id
_entity_poly.type
_entity_poly.pdbx_seq_one_letter_code
_entity_poly.pdbx_strand_id
1 'polypeptide(L)'
;MLKLERSNINNWNVPISMFVECAEERMTKVVPVSDAVAQIADGAVVTVSSSSALGCPDAVLAAISARFEATGHPQNITSLHPIGAGDVYGVKGIDHIAKDGLLSRVLAGSYPSGPSSAEMPQIWRMIVEDRVAAYNVPSGIMFDMHREAAAKRPGVLTEVGLDTFVDPNRQGCAMNERAAAAPIVERAEFGGKTWLYFPNISPDVAIIRATTADERGNLTYEHEGAYLGGLEQAIAVRNNGGLVIAQVKRVTANGSLRPHDVRVPGHLVDYVVIDPDQKQTTETLYNPAISGEIMRPWSSFSVPEHGIEKVIARRAAMELKRGMTANLGFGISAMVPRVLLEEGYPDAVTWAIEQGAVGGMPLTGFAFGCASNADAFVPSPQQFIYFQGAGFDMSFLSFLEVDVEGNVNVSKLGKKPYLTAGCGGFVDITAKARNIVFSGWFEAGAKIALTEDGIKIKAPGKFTKMVDEVEHVTFSGRRAREQGQNVIYVTERCVIALQGNGLVATEIMPGIDPQAHIVGPSQGRVQVAENAKIMPKALLADAPMGLVL
;
A
#
# COMPACT_ATOMS: atom_id res chain seq x y z
N MET A 1 -45.45 42.07 16.79
CA MET A 1 -46.07 41.02 17.59
C MET A 1 -46.82 40.09 16.65
N LEU A 2 -46.21 39.06 16.16
CA LEU A 2 -46.86 38.01 15.37
C LEU A 2 -47.01 36.80 16.27
N LYS A 3 -48.26 36.43 16.56
CA LYS A 3 -48.60 35.19 17.27
C LYS A 3 -48.36 34.01 16.32
N LEU A 4 -47.43 33.13 16.67
CA LEU A 4 -47.32 31.81 16.10
C LEU A 4 -48.35 30.90 16.77
N GLU A 5 -49.37 30.50 16.03
CA GLU A 5 -50.29 29.44 16.41
C GLU A 5 -49.55 28.09 16.40
N ARG A 6 -49.60 27.35 17.51
CA ARG A 6 -49.14 25.96 17.61
C ARG A 6 -50.13 25.09 16.84
N SER A 7 -49.77 24.69 15.62
CA SER A 7 -50.50 23.64 14.91
C SER A 7 -50.09 22.27 15.47
N ASN A 8 -51.08 21.48 15.82
CA ASN A 8 -51.02 20.11 16.33
C ASN A 8 -50.19 19.19 15.43
N ILE A 9 -49.02 18.77 15.89
CA ILE A 9 -48.26 17.67 15.34
C ILE A 9 -48.65 16.37 16.07
N ASN A 10 -49.90 15.92 15.84
CA ASN A 10 -50.32 14.59 16.31
C ASN A 10 -51.36 14.02 15.33
N ASN A 11 -50.96 13.66 14.13
CA ASN A 11 -51.72 12.73 13.29
C ASN A 11 -50.78 12.12 12.21
N TRP A 12 -49.80 11.33 12.66
CA TRP A 12 -49.15 10.34 11.79
C TRP A 12 -49.90 9.00 11.92
N ASN A 13 -51.18 8.99 11.58
CA ASN A 13 -51.92 7.76 11.30
C ASN A 13 -51.63 7.32 9.88
N VAL A 14 -50.37 6.96 9.60
CA VAL A 14 -50.05 6.14 8.43
C VAL A 14 -50.37 4.69 8.83
N PRO A 15 -51.26 4.01 8.13
CA PRO A 15 -51.59 2.62 8.47
C PRO A 15 -50.33 1.78 8.47
N ILE A 16 -50.12 1.01 9.51
CA ILE A 16 -48.96 0.06 9.65
C ILE A 16 -48.90 -0.88 8.43
N SER A 17 -50.07 -1.20 7.81
CA SER A 17 -50.15 -1.97 6.56
C SER A 17 -49.41 -1.32 5.39
N MET A 18 -49.33 -0.02 5.30
CA MET A 18 -48.63 0.70 4.23
C MET A 18 -47.10 0.64 4.41
N PHE A 19 -46.60 0.41 5.63
CA PHE A 19 -45.18 0.13 5.90
C PHE A 19 -44.82 -1.34 5.70
N VAL A 20 -45.77 -2.25 5.86
CA VAL A 20 -45.59 -3.68 5.66
C VAL A 20 -45.56 -4.04 4.17
N GLU A 21 -46.47 -3.46 3.34
CA GLU A 21 -46.46 -3.69 1.89
C GLU A 21 -45.20 -3.17 1.18
N CYS A 22 -44.54 -2.11 1.66
CA CYS A 22 -43.24 -1.65 1.14
C CYS A 22 -42.05 -2.48 1.65
N ALA A 23 -42.24 -3.33 2.68
CA ALA A 23 -41.17 -4.13 3.28
C ALA A 23 -41.06 -5.53 2.68
N GLU A 24 -42.13 -6.06 2.07
CA GLU A 24 -42.17 -7.46 1.57
C GLU A 24 -41.51 -7.68 0.21
N GLU A 25 -41.15 -6.66 -0.56
CA GLU A 25 -40.50 -6.80 -1.88
C GLU A 25 -38.97 -6.54 -1.89
N ARG A 26 -38.34 -6.26 -0.78
CA ARG A 26 -36.88 -6.20 -0.75
C ARG A 26 -36.33 -7.57 -0.41
N MET A 27 -36.14 -8.40 -1.45
CA MET A 27 -35.42 -9.68 -1.35
C MET A 27 -34.10 -9.48 -0.60
N THR A 28 -33.78 -10.43 0.28
CA THR A 28 -32.47 -10.47 0.92
C THR A 28 -31.40 -10.46 -0.17
N LYS A 29 -30.33 -9.69 0.03
CA LYS A 29 -29.18 -9.64 -0.87
C LYS A 29 -28.18 -10.77 -0.60
N VAL A 30 -28.43 -11.56 0.42
CA VAL A 30 -27.59 -12.69 0.80
C VAL A 30 -27.86 -13.86 -0.14
N VAL A 31 -26.82 -14.26 -0.87
CA VAL A 31 -26.92 -15.32 -1.88
C VAL A 31 -25.72 -16.27 -1.78
N PRO A 32 -25.83 -17.50 -2.30
CA PRO A 32 -24.67 -18.35 -2.54
C PRO A 32 -23.64 -17.64 -3.43
N VAL A 33 -22.36 -17.87 -3.19
CA VAL A 33 -21.29 -17.24 -3.97
C VAL A 33 -21.39 -17.56 -5.46
N SER A 34 -21.87 -18.76 -5.83
CA SER A 34 -22.13 -19.17 -7.22
C SER A 34 -23.07 -18.23 -7.95
N ASP A 35 -24.14 -17.78 -7.27
CA ASP A 35 -25.18 -16.95 -7.86
C ASP A 35 -24.69 -15.52 -8.07
N ALA A 36 -23.89 -15.00 -7.13
CA ALA A 36 -23.25 -13.70 -7.25
C ALA A 36 -22.26 -13.67 -8.43
N VAL A 37 -21.34 -14.63 -8.51
CA VAL A 37 -20.33 -14.65 -9.59
C VAL A 37 -20.92 -15.01 -10.95
N ALA A 38 -22.10 -15.65 -11.00
CA ALA A 38 -22.82 -15.94 -12.24
C ALA A 38 -23.20 -14.67 -13.02
N GLN A 39 -23.30 -13.54 -12.33
CA GLN A 39 -23.66 -12.25 -12.93
C GLN A 39 -22.49 -11.52 -13.61
N ILE A 40 -21.25 -12.00 -13.41
CA ILE A 40 -20.06 -11.36 -14.00
C ILE A 40 -19.99 -11.72 -15.49
N ALA A 41 -20.06 -10.70 -16.37
CA ALA A 41 -20.05 -10.88 -17.82
C ALA A 41 -18.62 -11.10 -18.34
N ASP A 42 -18.52 -11.60 -19.57
CA ASP A 42 -17.26 -11.64 -20.32
C ASP A 42 -16.79 -10.22 -20.61
N GLY A 43 -15.47 -10.00 -20.57
CA GLY A 43 -14.85 -8.70 -20.78
C GLY A 43 -15.04 -7.69 -19.64
N ALA A 44 -15.70 -8.05 -18.55
CA ALA A 44 -15.98 -7.16 -17.45
C ALA A 44 -14.70 -6.56 -16.82
N VAL A 45 -14.76 -5.29 -16.47
CA VAL A 45 -13.75 -4.62 -15.65
C VAL A 45 -14.11 -4.80 -14.18
N VAL A 46 -13.31 -5.60 -13.48
CA VAL A 46 -13.54 -6.02 -12.09
C VAL A 46 -12.57 -5.27 -11.18
N THR A 47 -13.07 -4.48 -10.25
CA THR A 47 -12.25 -3.87 -9.21
C THR A 47 -12.35 -4.64 -7.91
N VAL A 48 -11.21 -4.88 -7.25
CA VAL A 48 -11.11 -5.65 -6.01
C VAL A 48 -10.54 -4.78 -4.90
N SER A 49 -11.26 -4.67 -3.79
CA SER A 49 -10.80 -3.95 -2.59
C SER A 49 -9.99 -4.90 -1.71
N SER A 50 -8.69 -4.73 -1.68
CA SER A 50 -7.80 -5.47 -0.77
C SER A 50 -6.42 -4.82 -0.66
N SER A 51 -5.63 -5.25 0.32
CA SER A 51 -4.21 -4.97 0.46
C SER A 51 -3.49 -6.25 0.86
N SER A 52 -2.92 -6.96 -0.11
CA SER A 52 -2.46 -8.34 0.07
C SER A 52 -3.56 -9.22 0.68
N ALA A 53 -3.35 -9.88 1.83
CA ALA A 53 -4.39 -10.65 2.51
C ALA A 53 -5.42 -9.77 3.24
N LEU A 54 -5.02 -8.57 3.67
CA LEU A 54 -5.90 -7.64 4.39
C LEU A 54 -7.06 -7.20 3.50
N GLY A 55 -8.29 -7.46 3.96
CA GLY A 55 -9.50 -7.11 3.24
C GLY A 55 -9.72 -7.88 1.93
N CYS A 56 -8.99 -8.97 1.64
CA CYS A 56 -9.11 -9.72 0.40
C CYS A 56 -10.38 -10.58 0.37
N PRO A 57 -11.27 -10.41 -0.64
CA PRO A 57 -12.46 -11.23 -0.82
C PRO A 57 -12.13 -12.56 -1.52
N ASP A 58 -11.31 -13.40 -0.88
CA ASP A 58 -10.66 -14.56 -1.47
C ASP A 58 -11.68 -15.63 -1.94
N ALA A 59 -12.78 -15.83 -1.18
CA ALA A 59 -13.81 -16.80 -1.55
C ALA A 59 -14.55 -16.41 -2.85
N VAL A 60 -14.78 -15.11 -3.07
CA VAL A 60 -15.40 -14.64 -4.32
C VAL A 60 -14.45 -14.83 -5.50
N LEU A 61 -13.15 -14.51 -5.32
CA LEU A 61 -12.13 -14.73 -6.37
C LEU A 61 -11.97 -16.21 -6.71
N ALA A 62 -12.00 -17.09 -5.70
CA ALA A 62 -12.00 -18.55 -5.90
C ALA A 62 -13.24 -19.03 -6.68
N ALA A 63 -14.41 -18.47 -6.38
CA ALA A 63 -15.66 -18.84 -7.06
C ALA A 63 -15.68 -18.39 -8.54
N ILE A 64 -15.10 -17.22 -8.87
CA ILE A 64 -14.91 -16.79 -10.27
C ILE A 64 -14.06 -17.83 -11.03
N SER A 65 -12.97 -18.27 -10.41
CA SER A 65 -12.09 -19.30 -10.97
C SER A 65 -12.84 -20.62 -11.20
N ALA A 66 -13.58 -21.10 -10.19
CA ALA A 66 -14.35 -22.34 -10.28
C ALA A 66 -15.44 -22.28 -11.37
N ARG A 67 -16.13 -21.16 -11.49
CA ARG A 67 -17.10 -20.93 -12.58
C ARG A 67 -16.43 -20.98 -13.95
N PHE A 68 -15.28 -20.31 -14.10
CA PHE A 68 -14.53 -20.35 -15.37
C PHE A 68 -14.11 -21.77 -15.74
N GLU A 69 -13.61 -22.57 -14.78
CA GLU A 69 -13.25 -23.96 -15.02
C GLU A 69 -14.44 -24.83 -15.42
N ALA A 70 -15.62 -24.59 -14.84
CA ALA A 70 -16.82 -25.37 -15.11
C ALA A 70 -17.54 -24.97 -16.41
N THR A 71 -17.50 -23.68 -16.80
CA THR A 71 -18.34 -23.13 -17.86
C THR A 71 -17.59 -22.46 -19.00
N GLY A 72 -16.29 -22.14 -18.82
CA GLY A 72 -15.52 -21.28 -19.70
C GLY A 72 -15.82 -19.78 -19.56
N HIS A 73 -16.64 -19.37 -18.58
CA HIS A 73 -17.05 -17.98 -18.34
C HIS A 73 -16.84 -17.57 -16.88
N PRO A 74 -16.55 -16.26 -16.59
CA PRO A 74 -16.35 -15.17 -17.53
C PRO A 74 -15.03 -15.29 -18.28
N GLN A 75 -14.94 -14.67 -19.47
CA GLN A 75 -13.72 -14.62 -20.27
C GLN A 75 -13.17 -13.20 -20.35
N ASN A 76 -11.84 -13.09 -20.51
CA ASN A 76 -11.15 -11.84 -20.85
C ASN A 76 -11.43 -10.66 -19.88
N ILE A 77 -11.60 -10.93 -18.60
CA ILE A 77 -11.81 -9.86 -17.62
C ILE A 77 -10.56 -8.99 -17.48
N THR A 78 -10.79 -7.71 -17.16
CA THR A 78 -9.77 -6.78 -16.66
C THR A 78 -9.87 -6.71 -15.15
N SER A 79 -8.76 -6.84 -14.43
CA SER A 79 -8.75 -6.75 -12.96
C SER A 79 -8.02 -5.49 -12.48
N LEU A 80 -8.66 -4.73 -11.59
CA LEU A 80 -8.13 -3.51 -10.99
C LEU A 80 -7.92 -3.73 -9.49
N HIS A 81 -6.69 -3.53 -9.00
CA HIS A 81 -6.36 -3.63 -7.57
C HIS A 81 -5.63 -2.36 -7.13
N PRO A 82 -6.30 -1.40 -6.45
CA PRO A 82 -5.62 -0.17 -5.99
C PRO A 82 -4.37 -0.42 -5.14
N ILE A 83 -4.36 -1.47 -4.32
CA ILE A 83 -3.15 -1.97 -3.67
C ILE A 83 -2.86 -3.36 -4.27
N GLY A 84 -2.95 -4.46 -3.54
CA GLY A 84 -2.75 -5.82 -4.04
C GLY A 84 -3.87 -6.75 -3.61
N ALA A 85 -4.13 -7.82 -4.35
CA ALA A 85 -5.15 -8.81 -3.99
C ALA A 85 -4.50 -10.17 -3.71
N GLY A 86 -4.50 -10.57 -2.43
CA GLY A 86 -3.85 -11.77 -1.95
C GLY A 86 -2.33 -11.66 -1.85
N ASP A 87 -1.72 -12.64 -1.20
CA ASP A 87 -0.28 -12.78 -1.03
C ASP A 87 0.25 -14.13 -1.51
N VAL A 88 -0.63 -15.02 -1.95
CA VAL A 88 -0.42 -16.42 -2.35
C VAL A 88 0.08 -17.37 -1.26
N TYR A 89 0.50 -16.87 -0.11
CA TYR A 89 1.02 -17.70 0.99
C TYR A 89 -0.04 -18.18 1.97
N GLY A 90 -1.12 -17.44 2.14
CA GLY A 90 -2.23 -17.78 3.01
C GLY A 90 -3.58 -17.29 2.49
N VAL A 91 -3.56 -16.32 1.57
CA VAL A 91 -4.72 -15.80 0.84
C VAL A 91 -4.31 -15.72 -0.63
N LYS A 92 -4.91 -16.54 -1.47
CA LYS A 92 -4.48 -16.73 -2.86
C LYS A 92 -4.75 -15.52 -3.75
N GLY A 93 -5.87 -14.82 -3.54
CA GLY A 93 -6.20 -13.57 -4.20
C GLY A 93 -6.17 -13.63 -5.72
N ILE A 94 -5.35 -12.75 -6.34
CA ILE A 94 -5.24 -12.62 -7.81
C ILE A 94 -4.88 -13.95 -8.50
N ASP A 95 -4.12 -14.83 -7.85
CA ASP A 95 -3.72 -16.11 -8.44
C ASP A 95 -4.89 -17.09 -8.66
N HIS A 96 -6.05 -16.87 -8.03
CA HIS A 96 -7.26 -17.61 -8.39
C HIS A 96 -7.68 -17.33 -9.83
N ILE A 97 -7.62 -16.06 -10.26
CA ILE A 97 -8.10 -15.63 -11.58
C ILE A 97 -6.97 -15.47 -12.60
N ALA A 98 -5.72 -15.72 -12.21
CA ALA A 98 -4.55 -15.66 -13.12
C ALA A 98 -4.52 -16.88 -14.05
N LYS A 99 -5.45 -16.94 -15.01
CA LYS A 99 -5.65 -18.04 -15.95
C LYS A 99 -5.82 -17.53 -17.38
N ASP A 100 -5.27 -18.29 -18.34
CA ASP A 100 -5.46 -18.00 -19.75
C ASP A 100 -6.95 -18.07 -20.13
N GLY A 101 -7.40 -17.08 -20.88
CA GLY A 101 -8.81 -16.95 -21.26
C GLY A 101 -9.70 -16.29 -20.20
N LEU A 102 -9.36 -16.37 -18.91
CA LEU A 102 -10.09 -15.68 -17.84
C LEU A 102 -9.60 -14.24 -17.69
N LEU A 103 -8.30 -14.04 -17.45
CA LEU A 103 -7.69 -12.72 -17.21
C LEU A 103 -6.93 -12.24 -18.46
N SER A 104 -7.33 -11.10 -19.02
CA SER A 104 -6.69 -10.50 -20.20
C SER A 104 -5.83 -9.27 -19.86
N ARG A 105 -6.18 -8.57 -18.75
CA ARG A 105 -5.53 -7.32 -18.34
C ARG A 105 -5.57 -7.17 -16.82
N VAL A 106 -4.49 -6.62 -16.26
CA VAL A 106 -4.42 -6.32 -14.83
C VAL A 106 -3.72 -4.97 -14.59
N LEU A 107 -4.33 -4.13 -13.75
CA LEU A 107 -3.75 -2.91 -13.22
C LEU A 107 -3.70 -3.05 -11.70
N ALA A 108 -2.51 -2.95 -11.12
CA ALA A 108 -2.35 -3.12 -9.68
C ALA A 108 -1.29 -2.18 -9.11
N GLY A 109 -1.54 -1.68 -7.89
CA GLY A 109 -0.52 -0.99 -7.10
C GLY A 109 0.58 -1.94 -6.67
N SER A 110 0.19 -3.15 -6.27
CA SER A 110 1.10 -4.21 -5.82
C SER A 110 0.69 -5.58 -6.36
N TYR A 111 1.68 -6.46 -6.46
CA TYR A 111 1.55 -7.86 -6.83
C TYR A 111 2.06 -8.76 -5.70
N PRO A 112 1.64 -10.03 -5.63
CA PRO A 112 2.20 -10.96 -4.65
C PRO A 112 3.73 -11.02 -4.74
N SER A 113 4.41 -10.89 -3.59
CA SER A 113 5.87 -10.98 -3.51
C SER A 113 6.28 -11.91 -2.38
N GLY A 114 7.42 -12.57 -2.52
CA GLY A 114 7.86 -13.54 -1.53
C GLY A 114 9.36 -13.79 -1.53
N PRO A 115 9.83 -14.67 -0.65
CA PRO A 115 11.25 -15.02 -0.56
C PRO A 115 11.74 -15.69 -1.86
N SER A 116 13.01 -15.54 -2.15
CA SER A 116 13.65 -16.09 -3.37
C SER A 116 13.58 -17.62 -3.49
N SER A 117 13.24 -18.31 -2.39
CA SER A 117 13.01 -19.75 -2.32
C SER A 117 11.57 -20.16 -2.66
N ALA A 118 10.64 -19.23 -2.71
CA ALA A 118 9.25 -19.52 -3.07
C ALA A 118 9.10 -19.73 -4.57
N GLU A 119 8.09 -20.50 -4.95
CA GLU A 119 7.68 -20.60 -6.35
C GLU A 119 7.14 -19.27 -6.85
N MET A 120 7.34 -19.01 -8.14
CA MET A 120 6.78 -17.81 -8.78
C MET A 120 5.25 -17.93 -8.82
N PRO A 121 4.51 -16.93 -8.29
CA PRO A 121 3.06 -16.86 -8.41
C PRO A 121 2.59 -16.93 -9.87
N GLN A 122 1.39 -17.47 -10.10
CA GLN A 122 0.87 -17.65 -11.46
C GLN A 122 0.68 -16.31 -12.19
N ILE A 123 0.26 -15.27 -11.50
CA ILE A 123 0.14 -13.94 -12.10
C ILE A 123 1.50 -13.45 -12.63
N TRP A 124 2.60 -13.68 -11.91
CA TRP A 124 3.93 -13.30 -12.37
C TRP A 124 4.39 -14.12 -13.58
N ARG A 125 4.04 -15.42 -13.64
CA ARG A 125 4.30 -16.24 -14.84
C ARG A 125 3.59 -15.65 -16.06
N MET A 126 2.31 -15.27 -15.93
CA MET A 126 1.56 -14.65 -17.01
C MET A 126 2.17 -13.30 -17.45
N ILE A 127 2.66 -12.50 -16.49
CA ILE A 127 3.30 -11.20 -16.77
C ILE A 127 4.62 -11.39 -17.53
N VAL A 128 5.50 -12.28 -17.03
CA VAL A 128 6.84 -12.53 -17.61
C VAL A 128 6.75 -13.19 -18.98
N GLU A 129 5.75 -14.06 -19.18
CA GLU A 129 5.49 -14.75 -20.45
C GLU A 129 4.61 -13.93 -21.41
N ASP A 130 4.34 -12.66 -21.09
CA ASP A 130 3.52 -11.71 -21.89
C ASP A 130 2.13 -12.25 -22.26
N ARG A 131 1.50 -13.01 -21.36
CA ARG A 131 0.16 -13.61 -21.57
C ARG A 131 -0.99 -12.71 -21.10
N VAL A 132 -0.71 -11.72 -20.27
CA VAL A 132 -1.65 -10.73 -19.74
C VAL A 132 -1.07 -9.33 -19.90
N ALA A 133 -1.87 -8.33 -20.27
CA ALA A 133 -1.42 -6.93 -20.25
C ALA A 133 -1.35 -6.45 -18.78
N ALA A 134 -0.15 -6.23 -18.25
CA ALA A 134 0.06 -5.94 -16.85
C ALA A 134 0.65 -4.55 -16.64
N TYR A 135 0.06 -3.81 -15.68
CA TYR A 135 0.47 -2.46 -15.33
C TYR A 135 0.71 -2.35 -13.82
N ASN A 136 1.81 -1.71 -13.43
CA ASN A 136 2.03 -1.30 -12.05
C ASN A 136 1.69 0.19 -11.92
N VAL A 137 0.59 0.50 -11.25
CA VAL A 137 0.05 1.87 -11.13
C VAL A 137 0.10 2.28 -9.66
N PRO A 138 0.60 3.49 -9.31
CA PRO A 138 0.61 3.94 -7.92
C PRO A 138 -0.78 3.86 -7.29
N SER A 139 -0.82 3.36 -6.05
CA SER A 139 -2.07 3.06 -5.34
C SER A 139 -2.99 4.26 -5.21
N GLY A 140 -2.44 5.43 -4.89
CA GLY A 140 -3.20 6.68 -4.76
C GLY A 140 -3.82 7.10 -6.08
N ILE A 141 -3.07 6.99 -7.19
CA ILE A 141 -3.61 7.27 -8.54
C ILE A 141 -4.79 6.33 -8.85
N MET A 142 -4.70 5.04 -8.53
CA MET A 142 -5.82 4.11 -8.75
C MET A 142 -7.04 4.44 -7.91
N PHE A 143 -6.88 4.88 -6.67
CA PHE A 143 -8.01 5.37 -5.87
C PHE A 143 -8.61 6.66 -6.46
N ASP A 144 -7.77 7.57 -6.95
CA ASP A 144 -8.24 8.77 -7.65
C ASP A 144 -9.01 8.40 -8.93
N MET A 145 -8.54 7.44 -9.72
CA MET A 145 -9.27 6.93 -10.89
C MET A 145 -10.68 6.43 -10.52
N HIS A 146 -10.85 5.71 -9.40
CA HIS A 146 -12.17 5.29 -8.95
C HIS A 146 -13.07 6.47 -8.58
N ARG A 147 -12.54 7.50 -7.91
CA ARG A 147 -13.29 8.71 -7.56
C ARG A 147 -13.70 9.51 -8.79
N GLU A 148 -12.79 9.65 -9.76
CA GLU A 148 -13.08 10.35 -11.02
C GLU A 148 -14.09 9.56 -11.86
N ALA A 149 -13.99 8.22 -11.93
CA ALA A 149 -14.98 7.36 -12.57
C ALA A 149 -16.35 7.44 -11.87
N ALA A 150 -16.38 7.44 -10.53
CA ALA A 150 -17.59 7.63 -9.74
C ALA A 150 -18.29 8.96 -10.04
N ALA A 151 -17.53 10.02 -10.21
CA ALA A 151 -18.03 11.36 -10.54
C ALA A 151 -18.29 11.57 -12.04
N LYS A 152 -18.05 10.57 -12.89
CA LYS A 152 -18.13 10.63 -14.36
C LYS A 152 -17.28 11.76 -14.96
N ARG A 153 -16.12 12.02 -14.35
CA ARG A 153 -15.12 12.95 -14.87
C ARG A 153 -14.19 12.24 -15.86
N PRO A 154 -13.47 12.97 -16.72
CA PRO A 154 -12.71 12.35 -17.82
C PRO A 154 -11.51 11.51 -17.36
N GLY A 155 -10.95 11.76 -16.18
CA GLY A 155 -9.78 11.05 -15.66
C GLY A 155 -9.04 11.83 -14.59
N VAL A 156 -7.89 11.31 -14.17
CA VAL A 156 -7.00 11.88 -13.15
C VAL A 156 -5.93 12.74 -13.81
N LEU A 157 -5.77 13.98 -13.35
CA LEU A 157 -4.66 14.87 -13.69
C LEU A 157 -3.78 15.03 -12.45
N THR A 158 -2.51 14.61 -12.53
CA THR A 158 -1.61 14.57 -11.38
C THR A 158 -0.15 14.84 -11.74
N GLU A 159 0.63 15.38 -10.80
CA GLU A 159 2.10 15.44 -10.90
C GLU A 159 2.79 14.19 -10.31
N VAL A 160 2.02 13.33 -9.62
CA VAL A 160 2.53 12.08 -9.03
C VAL A 160 3.02 11.17 -10.16
N GLY A 161 4.24 10.71 -10.05
CA GLY A 161 4.86 9.81 -11.02
C GLY A 161 5.61 10.47 -12.18
N LEU A 162 5.59 11.80 -12.34
CA LEU A 162 6.45 12.47 -13.32
C LEU A 162 7.93 12.07 -13.11
N ASP A 163 8.65 11.78 -14.20
CA ASP A 163 10.04 11.32 -14.26
C ASP A 163 10.31 9.95 -13.63
N THR A 164 9.30 9.27 -13.14
CA THR A 164 9.40 7.86 -12.69
C THR A 164 8.96 6.92 -13.81
N PHE A 165 8.96 5.61 -13.54
CA PHE A 165 8.45 4.60 -14.47
C PHE A 165 6.98 4.82 -14.86
N VAL A 166 6.24 5.60 -14.09
CA VAL A 166 4.85 5.99 -14.37
C VAL A 166 4.73 6.92 -15.58
N ASP A 167 5.76 7.73 -15.79
CA ASP A 167 5.82 8.70 -16.88
C ASP A 167 5.87 7.99 -18.25
N PRO A 168 5.03 8.37 -19.23
CA PRO A 168 5.07 7.82 -20.59
C PRO A 168 6.45 7.92 -21.29
N ASN A 169 7.25 8.95 -20.93
CA ASN A 169 8.62 9.09 -21.42
C ASN A 169 9.58 8.00 -20.92
N ARG A 170 9.12 7.16 -19.99
CA ARG A 170 9.80 5.97 -19.49
C ARG A 170 8.98 4.73 -19.83
N GLN A 171 8.30 4.12 -18.85
CA GLN A 171 7.54 2.88 -19.07
C GLN A 171 6.01 3.09 -19.12
N GLY A 172 5.47 4.25 -18.68
CA GLY A 172 4.03 4.52 -18.66
C GLY A 172 3.24 3.48 -17.87
N CYS A 173 3.77 3.05 -16.72
CA CYS A 173 3.23 1.98 -15.87
C CYS A 173 3.32 0.55 -16.46
N ALA A 174 3.74 0.35 -17.71
CA ALA A 174 3.74 -0.96 -18.36
C ALA A 174 4.80 -1.89 -17.75
N MET A 175 4.42 -3.14 -17.51
CA MET A 175 5.30 -4.17 -16.97
C MET A 175 5.81 -5.13 -18.04
N ASN A 176 5.16 -5.19 -19.21
CA ASN A 176 5.49 -6.07 -20.33
C ASN A 176 5.10 -5.44 -21.68
N GLU A 177 5.42 -6.13 -22.79
CA GLU A 177 5.22 -5.62 -24.14
C GLU A 177 3.74 -5.42 -24.47
N ARG A 178 2.90 -6.34 -24.05
CA ARG A 178 1.45 -6.28 -24.26
C ARG A 178 0.83 -5.04 -23.58
N ALA A 179 1.30 -4.69 -22.39
CA ALA A 179 0.88 -3.47 -21.70
C ALA A 179 1.44 -2.22 -22.38
N ALA A 180 2.70 -2.23 -22.81
CA ALA A 180 3.31 -1.10 -23.50
C ALA A 180 2.60 -0.77 -24.84
N ALA A 181 2.02 -1.78 -25.50
CA ALA A 181 1.23 -1.59 -26.73
C ALA A 181 -0.14 -0.93 -26.47
N ALA A 182 -0.60 -0.84 -25.22
CA ALA A 182 -1.88 -0.26 -24.83
C ALA A 182 -1.70 0.75 -23.69
N PRO A 183 -1.12 1.94 -23.92
CA PRO A 183 -0.79 2.92 -22.90
C PRO A 183 -2.03 3.38 -22.13
N ILE A 184 -1.87 3.63 -20.82
CA ILE A 184 -2.92 4.04 -19.88
C ILE A 184 -2.69 5.43 -19.29
N VAL A 185 -1.61 6.09 -19.65
CA VAL A 185 -1.21 7.40 -19.14
C VAL A 185 -0.63 8.25 -20.25
N GLU A 186 -0.90 9.54 -20.23
CA GLU A 186 -0.42 10.54 -21.17
C GLU A 186 0.21 11.72 -20.42
N ARG A 187 1.08 12.46 -21.08
CA ARG A 187 1.51 13.79 -20.61
C ARG A 187 0.54 14.84 -21.10
N ALA A 188 0.13 15.74 -20.22
CA ALA A 188 -0.77 16.85 -20.53
C ALA A 188 -0.19 18.16 -20.02
N GLU A 189 -0.32 19.23 -20.82
CA GLU A 189 0.03 20.58 -20.41
C GLU A 189 -1.20 21.32 -19.92
N PHE A 190 -1.21 21.73 -18.65
CA PHE A 190 -2.31 22.46 -18.06
C PHE A 190 -1.82 23.49 -17.04
N GLY A 191 -2.32 24.73 -17.14
CA GLY A 191 -1.93 25.83 -16.25
C GLY A 191 -0.43 26.17 -16.29
N GLY A 192 0.24 25.96 -17.42
CA GLY A 192 1.68 26.23 -17.58
C GLY A 192 2.60 25.20 -16.93
N LYS A 193 2.06 24.03 -16.61
CA LYS A 193 2.79 22.90 -16.02
C LYS A 193 2.50 21.61 -16.76
N THR A 194 3.47 20.70 -16.75
CA THR A 194 3.31 19.33 -17.22
C THR A 194 2.66 18.47 -16.14
N TRP A 195 1.68 17.69 -16.53
CA TRP A 195 0.95 16.74 -15.72
C TRP A 195 0.97 15.36 -16.38
N LEU A 196 0.69 14.33 -15.58
CA LEU A 196 0.25 13.04 -16.09
C LEU A 196 -1.27 12.99 -16.08
N TYR A 197 -1.86 12.52 -17.18
CA TYR A 197 -3.28 12.31 -17.33
C TYR A 197 -3.58 10.82 -17.49
N PHE A 198 -4.41 10.29 -16.59
CA PHE A 198 -4.93 8.93 -16.64
C PHE A 198 -6.38 8.96 -17.07
N PRO A 199 -6.72 8.58 -18.31
CA PRO A 199 -8.11 8.42 -18.73
C PRO A 199 -8.85 7.44 -17.81
N ASN A 200 -10.12 7.69 -17.51
CA ASN A 200 -10.90 6.81 -16.66
C ASN A 200 -11.07 5.43 -17.29
N ILE A 201 -10.94 4.42 -16.43
CA ILE A 201 -11.37 3.05 -16.70
C ILE A 201 -12.58 2.81 -15.82
N SER A 202 -13.77 2.76 -16.43
CA SER A 202 -15.02 2.56 -15.70
C SER A 202 -15.14 1.09 -15.28
N PRO A 203 -15.20 0.75 -13.98
CA PRO A 203 -15.39 -0.61 -13.53
C PRO A 203 -16.86 -1.05 -13.66
N ASP A 204 -17.07 -2.31 -14.06
CA ASP A 204 -18.37 -2.95 -14.19
C ASP A 204 -18.75 -3.73 -12.95
N VAL A 205 -17.77 -4.28 -12.23
CA VAL A 205 -17.97 -5.10 -11.03
C VAL A 205 -17.04 -4.63 -9.93
N ALA A 206 -17.58 -4.42 -8.72
CA ALA A 206 -16.78 -4.27 -7.50
C ALA A 206 -16.91 -5.50 -6.63
N ILE A 207 -15.78 -6.05 -6.21
CA ILE A 207 -15.70 -7.12 -5.22
C ILE A 207 -15.03 -6.53 -3.99
N ILE A 208 -15.81 -6.35 -2.91
CA ILE A 208 -15.36 -5.74 -1.67
C ILE A 208 -15.53 -6.70 -0.50
N ARG A 209 -14.78 -6.48 0.57
CA ARG A 209 -14.92 -7.27 1.80
C ARG A 209 -15.24 -6.38 2.99
N ALA A 210 -16.08 -6.91 3.89
CA ALA A 210 -16.42 -6.29 5.15
C ALA A 210 -16.55 -7.36 6.26
N THR A 211 -16.87 -6.96 7.48
CA THR A 211 -17.07 -7.91 8.58
C THR A 211 -18.51 -8.38 8.66
N THR A 212 -19.44 -7.45 8.77
CA THR A 212 -20.87 -7.73 8.96
C THR A 212 -21.69 -7.01 7.91
N ALA A 213 -22.67 -7.68 7.34
CA ALA A 213 -23.76 -7.06 6.59
C ALA A 213 -25.08 -7.16 7.36
N ASP A 214 -25.99 -6.20 7.19
CA ASP A 214 -27.39 -6.45 7.48
C ASP A 214 -28.11 -7.03 6.23
N GLU A 215 -29.35 -7.46 6.38
CA GLU A 215 -30.14 -8.04 5.30
C GLU A 215 -30.37 -7.07 4.12
N ARG A 216 -30.18 -5.76 4.31
CA ARG A 216 -30.23 -4.72 3.26
C ARG A 216 -28.89 -4.48 2.57
N GLY A 217 -27.81 -5.14 3.06
CA GLY A 217 -26.47 -5.00 2.52
C GLY A 217 -25.71 -3.78 3.07
N ASN A 218 -26.12 -3.18 4.19
CA ASN A 218 -25.29 -2.21 4.91
C ASN A 218 -24.09 -2.93 5.52
N LEU A 219 -22.87 -2.40 5.29
CA LEU A 219 -21.63 -3.08 5.68
C LEU A 219 -20.88 -2.36 6.79
N THR A 220 -20.39 -3.13 7.77
CA THR A 220 -19.50 -2.66 8.84
C THR A 220 -18.18 -3.43 8.83
N TYR A 221 -17.12 -2.82 9.41
CA TYR A 221 -15.73 -3.29 9.29
C TYR A 221 -15.07 -3.56 10.66
N GLU A 222 -15.85 -3.91 11.66
CA GLU A 222 -15.42 -4.00 13.05
C GLU A 222 -14.30 -5.01 13.32
N HIS A 223 -14.11 -6.03 12.45
CA HIS A 223 -13.01 -6.99 12.56
C HIS A 223 -11.90 -6.76 11.51
N GLU A 224 -12.04 -5.78 10.65
CA GLU A 224 -11.04 -5.47 9.64
C GLU A 224 -9.92 -4.59 10.23
N GLY A 225 -8.70 -4.76 9.75
CA GLY A 225 -7.56 -3.93 10.14
C GLY A 225 -7.43 -2.63 9.36
N ALA A 226 -8.29 -2.39 8.37
CA ALA A 226 -8.40 -1.16 7.59
C ALA A 226 -9.71 -1.14 6.80
N TYR A 227 -10.16 0.06 6.41
CA TYR A 227 -11.35 0.21 5.57
C TYR A 227 -11.05 0.05 4.07
N LEU A 228 -9.80 0.27 3.66
CA LEU A 228 -9.38 0.29 2.27
C LEU A 228 -10.22 1.25 1.41
N GLY A 229 -10.49 0.90 0.14
CA GLY A 229 -11.24 1.74 -0.81
C GLY A 229 -12.61 1.19 -1.19
N GLY A 230 -13.20 0.30 -0.38
CA GLY A 230 -14.43 -0.39 -0.73
C GLY A 230 -15.62 0.52 -1.02
N LEU A 231 -15.73 1.66 -0.34
CA LEU A 231 -16.80 2.63 -0.58
C LEU A 231 -16.65 3.31 -1.95
N GLU A 232 -15.48 3.82 -2.28
CA GLU A 232 -15.20 4.51 -3.54
C GLU A 232 -15.35 3.57 -4.74
N GLN A 233 -14.90 2.32 -4.61
CA GLN A 233 -15.05 1.29 -5.63
C GLN A 233 -16.52 0.94 -5.85
N ALA A 234 -17.30 0.76 -4.77
CA ALA A 234 -18.74 0.51 -4.85
C ALA A 234 -19.49 1.67 -5.52
N ILE A 235 -19.18 2.93 -5.16
CA ILE A 235 -19.79 4.12 -5.78
C ILE A 235 -19.44 4.20 -7.27
N ALA A 236 -18.16 3.96 -7.64
CA ALA A 236 -17.72 4.01 -9.03
C ALA A 236 -18.51 3.01 -9.90
N VAL A 237 -18.59 1.76 -9.44
CA VAL A 237 -19.33 0.70 -10.14
C VAL A 237 -20.84 1.02 -10.19
N ARG A 238 -21.42 1.42 -9.08
CA ARG A 238 -22.87 1.70 -9.03
C ARG A 238 -23.27 2.85 -9.95
N ASN A 239 -22.47 3.92 -9.98
CA ASN A 239 -22.73 5.08 -10.84
C ASN A 239 -22.55 4.76 -12.34
N ASN A 240 -21.80 3.70 -12.66
CA ASN A 240 -21.63 3.18 -14.01
C ASN A 240 -22.68 2.10 -14.39
N GLY A 241 -23.63 1.79 -13.49
CA GLY A 241 -24.68 0.79 -13.73
C GLY A 241 -24.21 -0.66 -13.54
N GLY A 242 -23.08 -0.86 -12.86
CA GLY A 242 -22.47 -2.15 -12.64
C GLY A 242 -22.94 -2.84 -11.35
N LEU A 243 -22.24 -3.91 -10.99
CA LEU A 243 -22.56 -4.89 -9.96
C LEU A 243 -21.61 -4.81 -8.77
N VAL A 244 -22.12 -4.75 -7.55
CA VAL A 244 -21.32 -4.76 -6.31
C VAL A 244 -21.57 -6.05 -5.51
N ILE A 245 -20.52 -6.85 -5.33
CA ILE A 245 -20.51 -8.08 -4.54
C ILE A 245 -19.70 -7.83 -3.27
N ALA A 246 -20.31 -8.04 -2.11
CA ALA A 246 -19.67 -7.92 -0.81
C ALA A 246 -19.48 -9.29 -0.17
N GLN A 247 -18.23 -9.67 0.13
CA GLN A 247 -17.91 -10.82 0.98
C GLN A 247 -17.92 -10.36 2.43
N VAL A 248 -18.62 -11.07 3.32
CA VAL A 248 -18.73 -10.75 4.74
C VAL A 248 -18.54 -11.99 5.61
N LYS A 249 -18.12 -11.79 6.84
CA LYS A 249 -17.97 -12.88 7.81
C LYS A 249 -19.33 -13.36 8.35
N ARG A 250 -20.30 -12.45 8.46
CA ARG A 250 -21.63 -12.74 9.03
C ARG A 250 -22.69 -11.74 8.57
N VAL A 251 -23.94 -12.14 8.73
CA VAL A 251 -25.12 -11.30 8.48
C VAL A 251 -25.90 -11.12 9.77
N THR A 252 -26.49 -9.94 9.94
CA THR A 252 -27.35 -9.58 11.06
C THR A 252 -28.69 -9.04 10.58
N ALA A 253 -29.65 -8.95 11.51
CA ALA A 253 -31.01 -8.45 11.20
C ALA A 253 -30.97 -6.99 10.74
N ASN A 254 -31.89 -6.68 9.81
CA ASN A 254 -32.08 -5.33 9.31
C ASN A 254 -32.33 -4.32 10.46
N GLY A 255 -31.63 -3.17 10.39
CA GLY A 255 -31.78 -2.08 11.38
C GLY A 255 -31.03 -2.32 12.69
N SER A 256 -30.24 -3.39 12.83
CA SER A 256 -29.42 -3.65 14.02
C SER A 256 -28.07 -2.93 13.99
N LEU A 257 -27.59 -2.50 12.83
CA LEU A 257 -26.34 -1.76 12.67
C LEU A 257 -26.51 -0.28 13.01
N ARG A 258 -25.58 0.29 13.77
CA ARG A 258 -25.59 1.74 14.04
C ARG A 258 -25.18 2.49 12.77
N PRO A 259 -25.88 3.57 12.36
CA PRO A 259 -25.57 4.30 11.14
C PRO A 259 -24.11 4.82 11.05
N HIS A 260 -23.50 5.17 12.20
CA HIS A 260 -22.11 5.64 12.26
C HIS A 260 -21.09 4.53 11.99
N ASP A 261 -21.45 3.26 12.16
CA ASP A 261 -20.55 2.11 11.94
C ASP A 261 -20.67 1.58 10.50
N VAL A 262 -21.74 1.95 9.78
CA VAL A 262 -21.92 1.58 8.38
C VAL A 262 -20.94 2.36 7.50
N ARG A 263 -20.03 1.63 6.85
CA ARG A 263 -19.00 2.20 5.97
C ARG A 263 -19.38 2.13 4.50
N VAL A 264 -20.15 1.12 4.11
CA VAL A 264 -20.72 1.03 2.76
C VAL A 264 -22.23 0.86 2.91
N PRO A 265 -23.02 1.88 2.48
CA PRO A 265 -24.48 1.82 2.55
C PRO A 265 -25.06 0.74 1.62
N GLY A 266 -26.08 0.03 2.09
CA GLY A 266 -26.65 -1.13 1.41
C GLY A 266 -27.23 -0.84 0.02
N HIS A 267 -27.66 0.40 -0.29
CA HIS A 267 -28.13 0.73 -1.63
C HIS A 267 -27.06 0.63 -2.72
N LEU A 268 -25.77 0.60 -2.31
CA LEU A 268 -24.64 0.42 -3.23
C LEU A 268 -24.32 -1.07 -3.47
N VAL A 269 -24.79 -1.99 -2.61
CA VAL A 269 -24.47 -3.41 -2.65
C VAL A 269 -25.60 -4.20 -3.33
N ASP A 270 -25.26 -5.04 -4.27
CA ASP A 270 -26.23 -5.90 -4.95
C ASP A 270 -26.29 -7.31 -4.33
N TYR A 271 -25.14 -7.92 -4.04
CA TYR A 271 -25.05 -9.25 -3.45
C TYR A 271 -24.14 -9.28 -2.24
N VAL A 272 -24.54 -10.04 -1.23
CA VAL A 272 -23.78 -10.35 -0.03
C VAL A 272 -23.47 -11.84 0.00
N VAL A 273 -22.21 -12.18 0.10
CA VAL A 273 -21.69 -13.56 0.18
C VAL A 273 -21.10 -13.76 1.57
N ILE A 274 -21.47 -14.87 2.24
CA ILE A 274 -20.98 -15.18 3.58
C ILE A 274 -19.75 -16.09 3.47
N ASP A 275 -18.65 -15.67 4.09
CA ASP A 275 -17.46 -16.48 4.35
C ASP A 275 -17.05 -16.30 5.82
N PRO A 276 -17.49 -17.19 6.72
CA PRO A 276 -17.21 -17.08 8.16
C PRO A 276 -15.73 -17.28 8.50
N ASP A 277 -14.97 -17.91 7.62
CA ASP A 277 -13.57 -18.26 7.80
C ASP A 277 -12.61 -17.24 7.16
N GLN A 278 -13.12 -16.12 6.64
CA GLN A 278 -12.27 -15.07 6.07
C GLN A 278 -11.23 -14.58 7.11
N LYS A 279 -9.97 -14.58 6.69
CA LYS A 279 -8.83 -14.20 7.54
C LYS A 279 -8.67 -12.68 7.60
N GLN A 280 -8.32 -12.16 8.78
CA GLN A 280 -7.99 -10.75 8.95
C GLN A 280 -6.67 -10.39 8.24
N THR A 281 -5.65 -11.24 8.38
CA THR A 281 -4.39 -11.20 7.63
C THR A 281 -4.00 -12.59 7.18
N THR A 282 -2.89 -12.78 6.46
CA THR A 282 -2.41 -14.08 5.96
C THR A 282 -2.39 -15.18 7.03
N GLU A 283 -1.88 -14.89 8.22
CA GLU A 283 -1.69 -15.84 9.31
C GLU A 283 -2.73 -15.72 10.42
N THR A 284 -3.53 -14.65 10.41
CA THR A 284 -4.42 -14.30 11.52
C THR A 284 -5.88 -14.40 11.07
N LEU A 285 -6.62 -15.34 11.65
CA LEU A 285 -8.06 -15.39 11.45
C LEU A 285 -8.74 -14.16 12.05
N TYR A 286 -8.35 -13.81 13.30
CA TYR A 286 -8.83 -12.61 13.97
C TYR A 286 -7.95 -12.25 15.18
N ASN A 287 -7.61 -10.97 15.29
CA ASN A 287 -6.90 -10.39 16.44
C ASN A 287 -7.55 -9.02 16.77
N PRO A 288 -8.23 -8.88 17.91
CA PRO A 288 -8.95 -7.66 18.29
C PRO A 288 -8.03 -6.45 18.48
N ALA A 289 -6.73 -6.64 18.65
CA ALA A 289 -5.78 -5.54 18.71
C ALA A 289 -5.49 -4.90 17.35
N ILE A 290 -5.73 -5.63 16.25
CA ILE A 290 -5.59 -5.12 14.88
C ILE A 290 -6.82 -4.32 14.47
N SER A 291 -8.00 -4.74 14.89
CA SER A 291 -9.26 -4.03 14.63
C SER A 291 -9.54 -2.87 15.60
N GLY A 292 -8.67 -2.67 16.61
CA GLY A 292 -8.82 -1.58 17.58
C GLY A 292 -9.84 -1.84 18.69
N GLU A 293 -10.37 -3.07 18.83
CA GLU A 293 -11.31 -3.42 19.92
C GLU A 293 -10.62 -3.48 21.28
N ILE A 294 -9.34 -3.84 21.31
CA ILE A 294 -8.52 -3.85 22.51
C ILE A 294 -7.19 -3.14 22.27
N MET A 295 -6.66 -2.55 23.33
CA MET A 295 -5.29 -2.04 23.37
C MET A 295 -4.35 -3.05 24.03
N ARG A 296 -3.15 -3.16 23.52
CA ARG A 296 -2.08 -3.99 24.07
C ARG A 296 -1.12 -3.13 24.91
N PRO A 297 -0.63 -3.62 26.07
CA PRO A 297 0.45 -2.94 26.78
C PRO A 297 1.69 -2.81 25.88
N TRP A 298 2.38 -1.66 25.92
CA TRP A 298 3.61 -1.45 25.15
C TRP A 298 4.69 -2.51 25.43
N SER A 299 4.75 -3.01 26.66
CA SER A 299 5.65 -4.10 27.07
C SER A 299 5.39 -5.45 26.38
N SER A 300 4.25 -5.59 25.68
CA SER A 300 3.93 -6.82 24.92
C SER A 300 4.50 -6.84 23.51
N PHE A 301 5.08 -5.73 23.05
CA PHE A 301 5.71 -5.66 21.74
C PHE A 301 7.21 -5.95 21.86
N SER A 302 7.74 -6.71 20.89
CA SER A 302 9.18 -7.00 20.82
C SER A 302 9.96 -5.78 20.35
N VAL A 303 11.14 -5.56 20.88
CA VAL A 303 12.14 -4.64 20.34
C VAL A 303 12.97 -5.33 19.26
N PRO A 304 13.69 -4.60 18.39
CA PRO A 304 14.52 -5.20 17.38
C PRO A 304 15.69 -6.01 17.98
N GLU A 305 15.97 -7.16 17.39
CA GLU A 305 17.16 -7.93 17.75
C GLU A 305 18.44 -7.16 17.46
N HIS A 306 19.45 -7.36 18.30
CA HIS A 306 20.77 -6.74 18.11
C HIS A 306 21.41 -7.19 16.79
N GLY A 307 21.79 -6.23 15.94
CA GLY A 307 22.35 -6.53 14.63
C GLY A 307 22.45 -5.30 13.73
N ILE A 308 22.98 -5.50 12.56
CA ILE A 308 23.27 -4.41 11.59
C ILE A 308 21.99 -3.67 11.16
N GLU A 309 20.90 -4.39 10.94
CA GLU A 309 19.63 -3.73 10.54
C GLU A 309 19.09 -2.82 11.65
N LYS A 310 19.24 -3.23 12.92
CA LYS A 310 18.92 -2.37 14.06
C LYS A 310 19.77 -1.10 14.09
N VAL A 311 21.07 -1.21 13.77
CA VAL A 311 21.97 -0.05 13.67
C VAL A 311 21.49 0.94 12.59
N ILE A 312 21.12 0.44 11.42
CA ILE A 312 20.55 1.26 10.34
C ILE A 312 19.24 1.94 10.80
N ALA A 313 18.32 1.16 11.41
CA ALA A 313 17.05 1.67 11.90
C ALA A 313 17.21 2.70 13.02
N ARG A 314 18.18 2.52 13.92
CA ARG A 314 18.54 3.50 14.98
C ARG A 314 19.05 4.80 14.38
N ARG A 315 19.95 4.74 13.36
CA ARG A 315 20.42 5.95 12.71
C ARG A 315 19.25 6.66 11.99
N ALA A 316 18.37 5.93 11.34
CA ALA A 316 17.18 6.49 10.73
C ALA A 316 16.26 7.17 11.76
N ALA A 317 16.06 6.55 12.93
CA ALA A 317 15.24 7.09 14.02
C ALA A 317 15.75 8.45 14.56
N MET A 318 17.04 8.76 14.43
CA MET A 318 17.63 10.04 14.85
C MET A 318 17.10 11.25 14.05
N GLU A 319 16.43 11.04 12.92
CA GLU A 319 15.79 12.12 12.15
C GLU A 319 14.43 12.54 12.74
N LEU A 320 13.86 11.74 13.66
CA LEU A 320 12.56 12.00 14.25
C LEU A 320 12.62 13.07 15.35
N LYS A 321 11.49 13.76 15.52
CA LYS A 321 11.23 14.65 16.64
C LYS A 321 9.85 14.31 17.22
N ARG A 322 9.69 14.60 18.51
CA ARG A 322 8.40 14.41 19.18
C ARG A 322 7.29 15.20 18.49
N GLY A 323 6.14 14.56 18.31
CA GLY A 323 4.96 15.16 17.68
C GLY A 323 4.94 15.14 16.16
N MET A 324 5.98 14.59 15.50
CA MET A 324 5.96 14.41 14.05
C MET A 324 4.90 13.38 13.62
N THR A 325 4.38 13.57 12.42
CA THR A 325 3.64 12.54 11.67
C THR A 325 4.53 11.95 10.60
N ALA A 326 4.66 10.64 10.59
CA ALA A 326 5.55 9.95 9.66
C ALA A 326 4.87 8.78 8.95
N ASN A 327 5.19 8.60 7.67
CA ASN A 327 4.84 7.38 6.93
C ASN A 327 5.92 6.32 7.11
N LEU A 328 5.53 5.06 7.04
CA LEU A 328 6.40 3.90 7.20
C LEU A 328 6.22 2.91 6.07
N GLY A 329 7.33 2.60 5.38
CA GLY A 329 7.38 1.54 4.36
C GLY A 329 7.84 0.19 4.91
N PHE A 330 8.03 -0.75 4.00
CA PHE A 330 8.47 -2.11 4.27
C PHE A 330 10.01 -2.20 4.44
N GLY A 331 10.50 -3.32 5.01
CA GLY A 331 11.93 -3.61 5.17
C GLY A 331 12.54 -3.02 6.45
N ILE A 332 13.80 -2.57 6.39
CA ILE A 332 14.54 -2.04 7.57
C ILE A 332 13.83 -0.84 8.18
N SER A 333 13.24 0.01 7.37
CA SER A 333 12.46 1.17 7.81
C SER A 333 11.33 0.79 8.77
N ALA A 334 10.71 -0.39 8.59
CA ALA A 334 9.63 -0.88 9.45
C ALA A 334 10.08 -1.17 10.91
N MET A 335 11.39 -1.18 11.17
CA MET A 335 11.94 -1.36 12.53
C MET A 335 11.93 -0.06 13.35
N VAL A 336 11.83 1.11 12.71
CA VAL A 336 11.95 2.43 13.39
C VAL A 336 10.95 2.61 14.54
N PRO A 337 9.66 2.25 14.44
CA PRO A 337 8.73 2.34 15.56
C PRO A 337 9.14 1.48 16.77
N ARG A 338 9.76 0.32 16.51
CA ARG A 338 10.23 -0.58 17.57
C ARG A 338 11.54 -0.10 18.21
N VAL A 339 12.36 0.68 17.47
CA VAL A 339 13.48 1.43 18.04
C VAL A 339 12.96 2.50 19.00
N LEU A 340 11.92 3.26 18.62
CA LEU A 340 11.31 4.24 19.52
C LEU A 340 10.73 3.58 20.78
N LEU A 341 10.12 2.39 20.64
CA LEU A 341 9.65 1.62 21.78
C LEU A 341 10.80 1.26 22.75
N GLU A 342 11.94 0.78 22.22
CA GLU A 342 13.13 0.44 23.00
C GLU A 342 13.70 1.66 23.76
N GLU A 343 13.66 2.83 23.12
CA GLU A 343 14.13 4.10 23.69
C GLU A 343 13.12 4.76 24.66
N GLY A 344 11.96 4.12 24.90
CA GLY A 344 10.93 4.62 25.82
C GLY A 344 10.00 5.69 25.20
N TYR A 345 9.91 5.77 23.87
CA TYR A 345 9.09 6.75 23.13
C TYR A 345 8.05 6.09 22.20
N PRO A 346 7.26 5.10 22.64
CA PRO A 346 6.40 4.31 21.75
C PRO A 346 5.30 5.12 21.05
N ASP A 347 4.91 6.25 21.60
CA ASP A 347 3.83 7.14 21.16
C ASP A 347 4.29 8.57 20.81
N ALA A 348 5.61 8.77 20.68
CA ALA A 348 6.15 10.11 20.43
C ALA A 348 5.93 10.60 18.98
N VAL A 349 5.64 9.69 18.06
CA VAL A 349 5.42 9.94 16.63
C VAL A 349 4.09 9.33 16.21
N THR A 350 3.30 10.05 15.43
CA THR A 350 2.08 9.53 14.82
C THR A 350 2.42 8.83 13.50
N TRP A 351 2.22 7.52 13.46
CA TRP A 351 2.44 6.74 12.25
C TRP A 351 1.22 6.80 11.34
N ALA A 352 1.41 7.17 10.08
CA ALA A 352 0.38 7.17 9.05
C ALA A 352 0.66 6.02 8.06
N ILE A 353 -0.14 4.95 8.14
CA ILE A 353 0.03 3.75 7.33
C ILE A 353 -0.85 3.84 6.08
N GLU A 354 -0.34 3.44 4.92
CA GLU A 354 -1.03 3.63 3.64
C GLU A 354 -2.42 2.97 3.57
N GLN A 355 -2.61 1.84 4.28
CA GLN A 355 -3.89 1.13 4.35
C GLN A 355 -4.94 1.88 5.17
N GLY A 356 -4.53 2.86 5.99
CA GLY A 356 -5.42 3.77 6.69
C GLY A 356 -5.34 3.74 8.22
N ALA A 357 -4.51 2.89 8.82
CA ALA A 357 -4.24 2.96 10.27
C ALA A 357 -3.41 4.22 10.58
N VAL A 358 -3.80 4.94 11.63
CA VAL A 358 -3.12 6.15 12.13
C VAL A 358 -2.77 5.94 13.59
N GLY A 359 -1.53 6.23 13.98
CA GLY A 359 -1.02 6.02 15.33
C GLY A 359 -0.70 4.56 15.66
N GLY A 360 -0.45 4.28 16.92
CA GLY A 360 -0.17 2.95 17.44
C GLY A 360 1.18 2.37 17.03
N MET A 361 1.28 1.04 17.09
CA MET A 361 2.46 0.26 16.69
C MET A 361 2.22 -0.37 15.31
N PRO A 362 2.87 0.10 14.25
CA PRO A 362 2.84 -0.53 12.94
C PRO A 362 3.32 -1.99 13.00
N LEU A 363 2.61 -2.87 12.31
CA LEU A 363 2.92 -4.29 12.26
C LEU A 363 3.80 -4.62 11.05
N THR A 364 4.52 -5.73 11.13
CA THR A 364 5.49 -6.19 10.12
C THR A 364 5.14 -7.59 9.60
N GLY A 365 5.88 -8.08 8.63
CA GLY A 365 5.63 -9.39 8.03
C GLY A 365 4.27 -9.47 7.34
N PHE A 366 3.53 -10.55 7.54
CA PHE A 366 2.21 -10.76 6.94
C PHE A 366 1.09 -9.86 7.51
N ALA A 367 1.37 -9.11 8.57
CA ALA A 367 0.46 -8.10 9.11
C ALA A 367 0.85 -6.67 8.70
N PHE A 368 1.81 -6.51 7.78
CA PHE A 368 2.18 -5.20 7.22
C PHE A 368 0.94 -4.50 6.63
N GLY A 369 0.83 -3.22 6.90
CA GLY A 369 -0.36 -2.43 6.56
C GLY A 369 -1.37 -2.29 7.70
N CYS A 370 -1.23 -3.08 8.77
CA CYS A 370 -2.00 -2.97 10.00
C CYS A 370 -1.20 -2.24 11.10
N ALA A 371 -1.91 -1.78 12.13
CA ALA A 371 -1.32 -1.34 13.39
C ALA A 371 -2.08 -1.94 14.58
N SER A 372 -1.38 -2.15 15.69
CA SER A 372 -2.02 -2.36 17.00
C SER A 372 -2.04 -1.04 17.76
N ASN A 373 -3.06 -0.82 18.58
CA ASN A 373 -3.26 0.42 19.34
C ASN A 373 -3.42 1.66 18.42
N ALA A 374 -3.97 1.49 17.22
CA ALA A 374 -4.23 2.63 16.33
C ALA A 374 -5.16 3.65 17.01
N ASP A 375 -4.89 4.94 16.80
CA ASP A 375 -5.74 6.04 17.30
C ASP A 375 -6.97 6.19 16.42
N ALA A 376 -6.84 5.88 15.10
CA ALA A 376 -7.92 5.98 14.14
C ALA A 376 -7.69 5.07 12.92
N PHE A 377 -8.80 4.78 12.23
CA PHE A 377 -8.78 4.20 10.88
C PHE A 377 -9.43 5.19 9.92
N VAL A 378 -8.72 5.51 8.83
CA VAL A 378 -9.25 6.32 7.73
C VAL A 378 -9.28 5.45 6.45
N PRO A 379 -10.21 5.67 5.52
CA PRO A 379 -10.18 4.97 4.25
C PRO A 379 -8.88 5.26 3.47
N SER A 380 -8.34 4.26 2.78
CA SER A 380 -7.09 4.41 2.02
C SER A 380 -7.11 5.56 1.01
N PRO A 381 -8.21 5.84 0.27
CA PRO A 381 -8.26 6.98 -0.64
C PRO A 381 -7.98 8.33 0.04
N GLN A 382 -8.50 8.54 1.26
CA GLN A 382 -8.25 9.75 2.04
C GLN A 382 -6.81 9.80 2.56
N GLN A 383 -6.25 8.66 2.96
CA GLN A 383 -4.87 8.57 3.38
C GLN A 383 -3.90 8.92 2.24
N PHE A 384 -4.20 8.49 1.01
CA PHE A 384 -3.39 8.83 -0.16
C PHE A 384 -3.49 10.32 -0.56
N ILE A 385 -4.67 10.95 -0.42
CA ILE A 385 -4.78 12.42 -0.59
C ILE A 385 -3.86 13.14 0.39
N TYR A 386 -3.83 12.68 1.65
CA TYR A 386 -2.96 13.23 2.69
C TYR A 386 -1.47 13.11 2.30
N PHE A 387 -1.05 11.97 1.75
CA PHE A 387 0.33 11.77 1.29
C PHE A 387 0.65 12.62 0.06
N GLN A 388 -0.16 12.58 -0.97
CA GLN A 388 0.01 13.36 -2.20
C GLN A 388 0.02 14.88 -1.95
N GLY A 389 -0.65 15.34 -0.90
CA GLY A 389 -0.71 16.73 -0.47
C GLY A 389 0.42 17.18 0.47
N ALA A 390 1.41 16.32 0.79
CA ALA A 390 2.50 16.60 1.74
C ALA A 390 2.02 16.92 3.18
N GLY A 391 0.95 16.27 3.63
CA GLY A 391 0.36 16.52 4.95
C GLY A 391 1.17 15.96 6.14
N PHE A 392 2.29 15.28 5.91
CA PHE A 392 3.13 14.61 6.92
C PHE A 392 4.57 15.13 6.90
N ASP A 393 5.31 14.89 7.99
CA ASP A 393 6.63 15.50 8.18
C ASP A 393 7.75 14.69 7.55
N MET A 394 7.64 13.34 7.57
CA MET A 394 8.74 12.45 7.17
C MET A 394 8.23 11.12 6.62
N SER A 395 8.99 10.56 5.69
CA SER A 395 8.77 9.21 5.18
C SER A 395 10.00 8.33 5.40
N PHE A 396 9.78 7.11 5.94
CA PHE A 396 10.79 6.08 6.12
C PHE A 396 10.53 4.95 5.14
N LEU A 397 11.40 4.81 4.14
CA LEU A 397 11.25 3.85 3.05
C LEU A 397 12.55 3.03 2.87
N SER A 398 12.49 1.96 2.10
CA SER A 398 13.67 1.17 1.73
C SER A 398 14.04 1.39 0.27
N PHE A 399 15.21 0.90 -0.14
CA PHE A 399 15.68 0.89 -1.52
C PHE A 399 16.29 -0.45 -1.90
N LEU A 400 16.15 -0.83 -3.16
CA LEU A 400 16.89 -1.93 -3.80
C LEU A 400 18.17 -1.39 -4.44
N GLU A 401 18.06 -0.31 -5.20
CA GLU A 401 19.15 0.36 -5.91
C GLU A 401 19.01 1.87 -5.79
N VAL A 402 20.13 2.58 -5.83
CA VAL A 402 20.23 4.03 -5.93
C VAL A 402 21.24 4.38 -7.00
N ASP A 403 20.93 5.29 -7.92
CA ASP A 403 21.88 5.72 -8.94
C ASP A 403 22.55 7.06 -8.63
N VAL A 404 23.47 7.46 -9.51
CA VAL A 404 24.28 8.68 -9.34
C VAL A 404 23.44 9.96 -9.28
N GLU A 405 22.23 9.96 -9.84
CA GLU A 405 21.30 11.08 -9.76
C GLU A 405 20.44 11.07 -8.50
N GLY A 406 20.56 10.01 -7.67
CA GLY A 406 19.74 9.77 -6.50
C GLY A 406 18.36 9.21 -6.82
N ASN A 407 18.15 8.67 -8.02
CA ASN A 407 16.95 7.91 -8.29
C ASN A 407 16.94 6.61 -7.47
N VAL A 408 15.76 6.15 -7.11
CA VAL A 408 15.58 4.89 -6.35
C VAL A 408 14.73 3.90 -7.12
N ASN A 409 15.16 2.65 -7.11
CA ASN A 409 14.37 1.49 -7.51
C ASN A 409 13.97 0.67 -6.29
N VAL A 410 12.68 0.36 -6.16
CA VAL A 410 12.12 -0.60 -5.19
C VAL A 410 11.15 -1.58 -5.84
N SER A 411 10.78 -1.37 -7.08
CA SER A 411 9.60 -1.96 -7.72
C SER A 411 9.92 -3.01 -8.79
N LYS A 412 11.19 -3.18 -9.16
CA LYS A 412 11.60 -4.17 -10.15
C LYS A 412 12.99 -4.71 -9.84
N LEU A 413 13.18 -6.02 -9.95
CA LEU A 413 14.44 -6.69 -9.70
C LEU A 413 14.75 -7.70 -10.82
N GLY A 414 15.42 -7.25 -11.87
CA GLY A 414 16.03 -8.06 -12.92
C GLY A 414 15.15 -9.20 -13.42
N LYS A 415 15.75 -10.40 -13.45
CA LYS A 415 15.10 -11.63 -13.92
C LYS A 415 14.14 -12.28 -12.90
N LYS A 416 14.02 -11.73 -11.70
CA LYS A 416 13.13 -12.23 -10.64
C LYS A 416 12.17 -11.16 -10.15
N PRO A 417 11.28 -10.65 -11.02
CA PRO A 417 10.42 -9.53 -10.68
C PRO A 417 9.48 -9.83 -9.51
N TYR A 418 9.12 -11.10 -9.28
CA TYR A 418 8.26 -11.54 -8.18
C TYR A 418 8.88 -11.39 -6.77
N LEU A 419 10.16 -11.00 -6.67
CA LEU A 419 10.78 -10.66 -5.39
C LEU A 419 10.41 -9.25 -4.91
N THR A 420 9.73 -8.47 -5.74
CA THR A 420 9.21 -7.15 -5.41
C THR A 420 7.69 -7.13 -5.53
N ALA A 421 7.05 -6.31 -4.71
CA ALA A 421 5.60 -6.16 -4.78
C ALA A 421 5.14 -5.14 -5.84
N GLY A 422 6.05 -4.46 -6.54
CA GLY A 422 5.74 -3.27 -7.32
C GLY A 422 5.84 -2.00 -6.48
N CYS A 423 5.24 -0.90 -6.94
CA CYS A 423 5.40 0.40 -6.29
C CYS A 423 4.47 0.62 -5.08
N GLY A 424 3.30 -0.05 -5.02
CA GLY A 424 2.31 0.28 -4.00
C GLY A 424 2.02 1.78 -3.92
N GLY A 425 2.09 2.34 -2.73
CA GLY A 425 1.97 3.78 -2.47
C GLY A 425 3.28 4.57 -2.55
N PHE A 426 4.41 3.93 -2.86
CA PHE A 426 5.73 4.55 -2.78
C PHE A 426 5.85 5.83 -3.62
N VAL A 427 5.33 5.83 -4.85
CA VAL A 427 5.38 6.98 -5.76
C VAL A 427 4.49 8.12 -5.24
N ASP A 428 3.32 7.81 -4.71
CA ASP A 428 2.38 8.78 -4.12
C ASP A 428 3.01 9.46 -2.89
N ILE A 429 3.59 8.65 -1.99
CA ILE A 429 4.20 9.09 -0.74
C ILE A 429 5.42 9.98 -1.03
N THR A 430 6.29 9.57 -1.94
CA THR A 430 7.54 10.29 -2.23
C THR A 430 7.35 11.53 -3.09
N ALA A 431 6.24 11.64 -3.81
CA ALA A 431 6.00 12.74 -4.75
C ALA A 431 6.07 14.14 -4.10
N LYS A 432 5.63 14.27 -2.85
CA LYS A 432 5.56 15.56 -2.13
C LYS A 432 6.12 15.50 -0.70
N ALA A 433 6.64 14.37 -0.23
CA ALA A 433 7.23 14.27 1.10
C ALA A 433 8.38 15.27 1.26
N ARG A 434 8.37 16.06 2.34
CA ARG A 434 9.42 17.09 2.58
C ARG A 434 10.74 16.46 2.98
N ASN A 435 10.69 15.43 3.82
CA ASN A 435 11.85 14.69 4.30
C ASN A 435 11.67 13.21 4.01
N ILE A 436 12.67 12.61 3.39
CA ILE A 436 12.65 11.19 3.03
C ILE A 436 13.92 10.54 3.55
N VAL A 437 13.74 9.48 4.32
CA VAL A 437 14.81 8.61 4.82
C VAL A 437 14.69 7.26 4.14
N PHE A 438 15.59 6.96 3.23
CA PHE A 438 15.72 5.65 2.65
C PHE A 438 16.69 4.81 3.48
N SER A 439 16.31 3.59 3.85
CA SER A 439 17.12 2.67 4.66
C SER A 439 17.44 1.40 3.89
N GLY A 440 18.69 0.96 3.90
CA GLY A 440 19.09 -0.24 3.20
C GLY A 440 20.55 -0.62 3.42
N TRP A 441 20.93 -1.79 2.95
CA TRP A 441 22.32 -2.21 2.90
C TRP A 441 23.07 -1.47 1.79
N PHE A 442 24.36 -1.17 2.00
CA PHE A 442 25.22 -0.57 0.97
C PHE A 442 25.54 -1.57 -0.15
N GLU A 443 25.79 -2.82 0.22
CA GLU A 443 25.97 -3.94 -0.71
C GLU A 443 25.14 -5.16 -0.30
N ALA A 444 24.49 -5.80 -1.25
CA ALA A 444 23.73 -7.02 -0.98
C ALA A 444 24.65 -8.22 -0.74
N GLY A 445 24.43 -8.92 0.40
CA GLY A 445 25.16 -10.11 0.76
C GLY A 445 26.55 -9.87 1.34
N ALA A 446 26.88 -8.65 1.77
CA ALA A 446 28.09 -8.36 2.53
C ALA A 446 28.11 -9.10 3.87
N LYS A 447 29.28 -9.61 4.26
CA LYS A 447 29.47 -10.21 5.59
C LYS A 447 30.10 -9.18 6.51
N ILE A 448 29.33 -8.76 7.51
CA ILE A 448 29.73 -7.68 8.43
C ILE A 448 29.69 -8.21 9.85
N ALA A 449 30.70 -7.88 10.65
CA ALA A 449 30.71 -8.08 12.09
C ALA A 449 30.47 -6.77 12.81
N LEU A 450 29.56 -6.80 13.78
CA LEU A 450 29.32 -5.72 14.71
C LEU A 450 30.30 -5.89 15.90
N THR A 451 30.96 -4.80 16.30
CA THR A 451 31.87 -4.75 17.45
C THR A 451 31.56 -3.50 18.27
N GLU A 452 32.04 -3.44 19.51
CA GLU A 452 31.87 -2.27 20.39
C GLU A 452 32.51 -1.00 19.82
N ASP A 453 33.55 -1.15 19.01
CA ASP A 453 34.30 -0.02 18.43
C ASP A 453 33.83 0.42 17.04
N GLY A 454 32.97 -0.38 16.39
CA GLY A 454 32.52 -0.10 15.03
C GLY A 454 32.05 -1.35 14.30
N ILE A 455 31.85 -1.23 13.01
CA ILE A 455 31.58 -2.37 12.14
C ILE A 455 32.85 -2.81 11.41
N LYS A 456 32.92 -4.08 11.08
CA LYS A 456 34.04 -4.68 10.37
C LYS A 456 33.55 -5.46 9.15
N ILE A 457 33.92 -5.01 7.96
CA ILE A 457 33.61 -5.73 6.72
C ILE A 457 34.48 -6.99 6.66
N LYS A 458 33.86 -8.16 6.78
CA LYS A 458 34.55 -9.48 6.70
C LYS A 458 34.66 -9.98 5.27
N ALA A 459 33.65 -9.68 4.45
CA ALA A 459 33.68 -9.92 3.02
C ALA A 459 32.77 -8.89 2.30
N PRO A 460 33.16 -8.43 1.11
CA PRO A 460 32.32 -7.54 0.31
C PRO A 460 31.03 -8.21 -0.10
N GLY A 461 30.03 -7.42 -0.44
CA GLY A 461 28.77 -7.90 -1.01
C GLY A 461 28.95 -8.45 -2.43
N LYS A 462 27.98 -9.25 -2.85
CA LYS A 462 27.95 -9.79 -4.21
C LYS A 462 27.46 -8.77 -5.25
N PHE A 463 26.63 -7.83 -4.80
CA PHE A 463 25.99 -6.83 -5.65
C PHE A 463 26.07 -5.47 -4.95
N THR A 464 26.63 -4.47 -5.66
CA THR A 464 26.49 -3.09 -5.22
C THR A 464 25.05 -2.62 -5.45
N LYS A 465 24.55 -1.81 -4.53
CA LYS A 465 23.26 -1.14 -4.67
C LYS A 465 23.40 0.30 -5.18
N MET A 466 24.62 0.81 -5.21
CA MET A 466 24.96 2.10 -5.80
C MET A 466 25.34 1.89 -7.25
N VAL A 467 24.41 2.16 -8.18
CA VAL A 467 24.53 1.85 -9.61
C VAL A 467 24.71 3.12 -10.46
N ASP A 468 25.05 2.97 -11.73
CA ASP A 468 25.12 4.13 -12.65
C ASP A 468 23.74 4.64 -13.00
N GLU A 469 22.82 3.72 -13.28
CA GLU A 469 21.41 3.98 -13.56
C GLU A 469 20.58 2.83 -12.96
N VAL A 470 19.50 3.17 -12.26
CA VAL A 470 18.58 2.16 -11.71
C VAL A 470 17.77 1.49 -12.82
N GLU A 471 17.51 0.19 -12.69
CA GLU A 471 16.69 -0.55 -13.66
C GLU A 471 15.29 0.05 -13.84
N HIS A 472 14.74 0.59 -12.76
CA HIS A 472 13.36 1.08 -12.74
C HIS A 472 13.25 2.30 -11.80
N VAL A 473 12.99 3.47 -12.33
CA VAL A 473 12.92 4.70 -11.52
C VAL A 473 11.58 4.73 -10.79
N THR A 474 11.60 4.38 -9.50
CA THR A 474 10.41 4.48 -8.63
C THR A 474 10.36 5.84 -7.91
N PHE A 475 11.52 6.46 -7.67
CA PHE A 475 11.68 7.82 -7.15
C PHE A 475 12.69 8.57 -7.99
N SER A 476 12.39 9.84 -8.33
CA SER A 476 13.27 10.71 -9.11
C SER A 476 14.06 11.66 -8.24
N GLY A 477 15.38 11.47 -8.19
CA GLY A 477 16.29 12.38 -7.47
C GLY A 477 16.34 13.77 -8.10
N ARG A 478 16.18 13.89 -9.41
CA ARG A 478 16.08 15.17 -10.11
C ARG A 478 14.87 15.98 -9.62
N ARG A 479 13.68 15.37 -9.61
CA ARG A 479 12.47 16.05 -9.11
C ARG A 479 12.57 16.40 -7.63
N ALA A 480 13.16 15.53 -6.84
CA ALA A 480 13.40 15.82 -5.42
C ALA A 480 14.21 17.11 -5.21
N ARG A 481 15.28 17.29 -6.00
CA ARG A 481 16.08 18.53 -5.96
C ARG A 481 15.27 19.75 -6.44
N GLU A 482 14.53 19.63 -7.53
CA GLU A 482 13.67 20.70 -8.05
C GLU A 482 12.60 21.15 -7.05
N GLN A 483 12.09 20.21 -6.24
CA GLN A 483 11.08 20.47 -5.22
C GLN A 483 11.68 20.85 -3.85
N GLY A 484 13.00 20.80 -3.69
CA GLY A 484 13.67 21.08 -2.43
C GLY A 484 13.42 20.04 -1.33
N GLN A 485 13.18 18.78 -1.71
CA GLN A 485 13.00 17.69 -0.77
C GLN A 485 14.35 17.37 -0.08
N ASN A 486 14.32 17.12 1.21
CA ASN A 486 15.47 16.65 1.98
C ASN A 486 15.50 15.12 1.92
N VAL A 487 16.49 14.56 1.23
CA VAL A 487 16.61 13.12 0.97
C VAL A 487 17.93 12.59 1.51
N ILE A 488 17.86 11.59 2.37
CA ILE A 488 19.02 10.85 2.85
C ILE A 488 18.86 9.35 2.66
N TYR A 489 19.99 8.66 2.45
CA TYR A 489 20.08 7.21 2.37
C TYR A 489 20.93 6.71 3.52
N VAL A 490 20.32 5.97 4.44
CA VAL A 490 20.96 5.43 5.64
C VAL A 490 21.36 3.98 5.38
N THR A 491 22.66 3.72 5.46
CA THR A 491 23.21 2.37 5.31
C THR A 491 24.02 1.97 6.55
N GLU A 492 24.48 0.76 6.59
CA GLU A 492 25.37 0.28 7.63
C GLU A 492 26.75 0.95 7.61
N ARG A 493 27.15 1.58 6.48
CA ARG A 493 28.48 2.20 6.31
C ARG A 493 28.47 3.71 6.49
N CYS A 494 27.45 4.37 5.99
CA CYS A 494 27.37 5.80 5.92
C CYS A 494 25.94 6.30 5.79
N VAL A 495 25.72 7.58 6.11
CA VAL A 495 24.56 8.35 5.67
C VAL A 495 24.94 9.12 4.42
N ILE A 496 24.20 8.92 3.37
CA ILE A 496 24.39 9.59 2.08
C ILE A 496 23.30 10.65 1.93
N ALA A 497 23.65 11.87 1.64
CA ALA A 497 22.71 12.94 1.30
C ALA A 497 22.67 13.14 -0.21
N LEU A 498 21.47 13.44 -0.74
CA LEU A 498 21.30 13.88 -2.11
C LEU A 498 21.63 15.39 -2.17
N GLN A 499 22.82 15.75 -2.65
CA GLN A 499 23.32 17.13 -2.69
C GLN A 499 23.83 17.50 -4.09
N GLY A 500 23.54 18.73 -4.52
CA GLY A 500 23.99 19.20 -5.83
C GLY A 500 23.56 18.22 -6.93
N ASN A 501 24.53 17.66 -7.66
CA ASN A 501 24.28 16.71 -8.73
C ASN A 501 24.66 15.25 -8.37
N GLY A 502 24.78 14.90 -7.08
CA GLY A 502 25.23 13.56 -6.74
C GLY A 502 24.95 13.11 -5.31
N LEU A 503 25.54 11.97 -4.98
CA LEU A 503 25.45 11.29 -3.70
C LEU A 503 26.69 11.60 -2.85
N VAL A 504 26.49 12.17 -1.67
CA VAL A 504 27.58 12.57 -0.77
C VAL A 504 27.41 11.92 0.60
N ALA A 505 28.34 11.09 1.02
CA ALA A 505 28.40 10.54 2.37
C ALA A 505 28.77 11.66 3.36
N THR A 506 27.83 12.01 4.23
CA THR A 506 27.95 13.08 5.22
C THR A 506 28.25 12.57 6.62
N GLU A 507 27.98 11.28 6.86
CA GLU A 507 28.32 10.61 8.11
C GLU A 507 28.90 9.21 7.81
N ILE A 508 29.83 8.78 8.63
CA ILE A 508 30.56 7.52 8.47
C ILE A 508 30.42 6.69 9.74
N MET A 509 30.11 5.42 9.60
CA MET A 509 30.03 4.48 10.73
C MET A 509 31.44 4.23 11.29
N PRO A 510 31.61 4.18 12.63
CA PRO A 510 32.88 3.77 13.22
C PRO A 510 33.39 2.43 12.66
N GLY A 511 34.69 2.35 12.38
CA GLY A 511 35.34 1.16 11.79
C GLY A 511 35.32 1.10 10.25
N ILE A 512 34.67 2.05 9.58
CA ILE A 512 34.63 2.17 8.12
C ILE A 512 35.76 3.07 7.62
N ASP A 513 36.57 2.54 6.71
CA ASP A 513 37.50 3.34 5.90
C ASP A 513 36.74 3.93 4.69
N PRO A 514 36.73 5.26 4.51
CA PRO A 514 35.99 5.91 3.44
C PRO A 514 36.36 5.43 2.05
N GLN A 515 37.65 5.25 1.76
CA GLN A 515 38.12 4.87 0.43
C GLN A 515 37.87 3.38 0.14
N ALA A 516 38.22 2.53 1.09
CA ALA A 516 38.11 1.07 0.92
C ALA A 516 36.66 0.57 1.00
N HIS A 517 35.79 1.23 1.77
CA HIS A 517 34.46 0.69 2.10
C HIS A 517 33.28 1.52 1.54
N ILE A 518 33.52 2.74 1.03
CA ILE A 518 32.48 3.58 0.43
C ILE A 518 32.82 3.90 -1.03
N VAL A 519 33.91 4.64 -1.26
CA VAL A 519 34.28 5.12 -2.62
C VAL A 519 34.61 3.94 -3.54
N GLY A 520 35.44 3.01 -3.09
CA GLY A 520 35.84 1.84 -3.88
C GLY A 520 34.66 0.95 -4.28
N PRO A 521 33.87 0.43 -3.33
CA PRO A 521 32.70 -0.41 -3.65
C PRO A 521 31.62 0.28 -4.46
N SER A 522 31.43 1.59 -4.28
CA SER A 522 30.52 2.37 -5.13
C SER A 522 31.15 2.81 -6.45
N GLN A 523 32.41 2.43 -6.72
CA GLN A 523 33.16 2.86 -7.92
C GLN A 523 33.14 4.38 -8.12
N GLY A 524 33.22 5.15 -7.02
CA GLY A 524 33.21 6.61 -7.02
C GLY A 524 31.84 7.26 -7.16
N ARG A 525 30.74 6.48 -7.24
CA ARG A 525 29.37 7.03 -7.33
C ARG A 525 28.94 7.75 -6.07
N VAL A 526 29.46 7.34 -4.91
CA VAL A 526 29.27 8.03 -3.63
C VAL A 526 30.59 8.72 -3.28
N GLN A 527 30.55 10.05 -3.21
CA GLN A 527 31.65 10.88 -2.72
C GLN A 527 31.57 11.00 -1.21
N VAL A 528 32.69 11.30 -0.55
CA VAL A 528 32.71 11.52 0.91
C VAL A 528 32.98 13.00 1.17
N ALA A 529 32.13 13.63 2.00
CA ALA A 529 32.31 15.03 2.36
C ALA A 529 33.62 15.23 3.15
N GLU A 530 34.35 16.31 2.88
CA GLU A 530 35.57 16.64 3.61
C GLU A 530 35.36 16.75 5.14
N ASN A 531 34.16 17.18 5.54
CA ASN A 531 33.74 17.37 6.92
C ASN A 531 32.75 16.24 7.37
N ALA A 532 32.81 15.08 6.76
CA ALA A 532 31.96 13.96 7.14
C ALA A 532 32.11 13.61 8.63
N LYS A 533 30.98 13.49 9.32
CA LYS A 533 30.95 13.20 10.77
C LYS A 533 31.08 11.70 11.02
N ILE A 534 31.64 11.34 12.18
CA ILE A 534 31.57 9.96 12.64
C ILE A 534 30.25 9.75 13.38
N MET A 535 29.51 8.71 13.03
CA MET A 535 28.27 8.35 13.72
C MET A 535 28.52 8.00 15.19
N PRO A 536 27.54 8.25 16.09
CA PRO A 536 27.67 7.92 17.50
C PRO A 536 27.88 6.42 17.72
N LYS A 537 28.88 6.04 18.55
CA LYS A 537 29.11 4.64 18.95
C LYS A 537 27.89 4.00 19.66
N ALA A 538 27.03 4.82 20.27
CA ALA A 538 25.80 4.36 20.92
C ALA A 538 24.87 3.55 19.98
N LEU A 539 24.93 3.82 18.66
CA LEU A 539 24.20 3.04 17.66
C LEU A 539 24.54 1.55 17.68
N LEU A 540 25.79 1.21 18.07
CA LEU A 540 26.34 -0.14 18.05
C LEU A 540 26.01 -0.96 19.31
N ALA A 541 25.58 -0.29 20.39
CA ALA A 541 25.30 -0.94 21.66
C ALA A 541 24.10 -1.90 21.57
N ASP A 542 24.10 -2.95 22.39
CA ASP A 542 22.91 -3.80 22.55
C ASP A 542 21.81 -3.09 23.36
N ALA A 543 22.22 -2.34 24.38
CA ALA A 543 21.34 -1.51 25.20
C ALA A 543 20.73 -0.32 24.40
N PRO A 544 19.67 0.34 24.88
CA PRO A 544 19.16 1.57 24.30
C PRO A 544 20.26 2.61 24.04
N MET A 545 20.17 3.30 22.91
CA MET A 545 21.24 4.22 22.46
C MET A 545 21.18 5.59 23.14
N GLY A 546 20.11 5.88 23.91
CA GLY A 546 19.87 7.17 24.55
C GLY A 546 19.36 8.24 23.57
N LEU A 547 18.46 7.85 22.68
CA LEU A 547 17.81 8.76 21.74
C LEU A 547 17.10 9.89 22.48
N VAL A 548 17.28 11.11 22.01
CA VAL A 548 16.55 12.30 22.48
C VAL A 548 15.73 12.84 21.30
N LEU A 549 14.39 12.88 21.45
CA LEU A 549 13.42 13.35 20.44
C LEU A 549 13.04 14.82 20.66
#